data_a00a01323623f056ea160c2a6dcd33f6
#
_entry.id   a00a01323623f056ea160c2a6dcd33f6
#
_cell.length_a   1.000
_cell.length_b   1.000
_cell.length_c   1.000
_cell.angle_alpha   90.00
_cell.angle_beta   90.00
_cell.angle_gamma   90.00
#
_symmetry.space_group_name_H-M   'P 1'
#
loop_
_entity.id
_entity.type
_entity.pdbx_description
1 polymer ?
#
loop_
_entity_poly.entity_id
_entity_poly.type
_entity_poly.pdbx_seq_one_letter_code
_entity_poly.pdbx_strand_id
1 'polypeptide(L)'
;VGMGRIGQAVVPRASGFRMSVIYAGRHRVPAPSGVMWEWQPLEAVLAKSDFLSLHVPLTDTTRHLIGRRELTLMKPTAYLINTSRGPVIDEVALVSALEAQTIAGAGLDVYEQEPMVSAGLIALPNVVLLPHLGSATLETRVRMGLICLDNIAAVLGGRPASNRVN
;
A
#
# COMPACT_ATOMS: atom_id res chain seq x y z
N VAL A 1 7.09 0.86 0.16
CA VAL A 1 7.14 2.25 -0.33
C VAL A 1 6.15 3.08 0.47
N GLY A 2 6.60 4.24 1.03
CA GLY A 2 5.82 5.07 1.94
C GLY A 2 5.99 4.67 3.41
N MET A 3 6.58 5.55 4.23
CA MET A 3 6.82 5.34 5.67
C MET A 3 5.91 6.27 6.50
N GLY A 4 4.62 6.33 6.12
CA GLY A 4 3.57 6.98 6.89
C GLY A 4 3.09 6.13 8.07
N ARG A 5 1.97 6.50 8.70
CA ARG A 5 1.41 5.77 9.85
C ARG A 5 1.23 4.26 9.59
N ILE A 6 0.74 3.88 8.41
CA ILE A 6 0.53 2.46 8.06
C ILE A 6 1.87 1.77 7.81
N GLY A 7 2.76 2.35 7.00
CA GLY A 7 4.09 1.80 6.76
C GLY A 7 4.85 1.53 8.05
N GLN A 8 4.88 2.51 8.97
CA GLN A 8 5.48 2.34 10.30
C GLN A 8 4.83 1.23 11.12
N ALA A 9 3.51 1.06 11.06
CA ALA A 9 2.80 0.01 11.77
C ALA A 9 3.08 -1.41 11.22
N VAL A 10 3.49 -1.52 9.96
CA VAL A 10 3.86 -2.81 9.34
C VAL A 10 5.24 -3.28 9.82
N VAL A 11 6.18 -2.36 10.07
CA VAL A 11 7.56 -2.71 10.41
C VAL A 11 7.71 -3.65 11.63
N PRO A 12 7.08 -3.41 12.79
CA PRO A 12 7.18 -4.34 13.92
C PRO A 12 6.66 -5.75 13.59
N ARG A 13 5.67 -5.84 12.71
CA ARG A 13 5.12 -7.11 12.23
C ARG A 13 6.12 -7.84 11.33
N ALA A 14 6.74 -7.14 10.41
CA ALA A 14 7.81 -7.68 9.56
C ALA A 14 9.03 -8.13 10.42
N SER A 15 9.39 -7.35 11.44
CA SER A 15 10.47 -7.72 12.38
C SER A 15 10.16 -9.01 13.14
N GLY A 16 8.89 -9.26 13.47
CA GLY A 16 8.44 -10.53 14.07
C GLY A 16 8.72 -11.75 13.18
N PHE A 17 8.75 -11.56 11.87
CA PHE A 17 9.17 -12.56 10.88
C PHE A 17 10.66 -12.50 10.55
N ARG A 18 11.47 -11.75 11.32
CA ARG A 18 12.91 -11.53 11.09
C ARG A 18 13.24 -10.92 9.73
N MET A 19 12.32 -10.14 9.16
CA MET A 19 12.55 -9.42 7.92
C MET A 19 13.33 -8.13 8.16
N SER A 20 14.32 -7.86 7.32
CA SER A 20 14.96 -6.54 7.24
C SER A 20 14.05 -5.58 6.48
N VAL A 21 13.93 -4.34 6.95
CA VAL A 21 13.05 -3.34 6.34
C VAL A 21 13.88 -2.21 5.74
N ILE A 22 13.73 -2.03 4.44
CA ILE A 22 14.18 -0.85 3.69
C ILE A 22 12.95 -0.11 3.16
N TYR A 23 13.03 1.20 2.98
CA TYR A 23 11.90 1.95 2.46
C TYR A 23 12.31 3.12 1.55
N ALA A 24 11.44 3.44 0.59
CA ALA A 24 11.48 4.66 -0.19
C ALA A 24 10.34 5.60 0.24
N GLY A 25 10.59 6.89 0.24
CA GLY A 25 9.63 7.93 0.56
C GLY A 25 10.22 9.31 0.36
N ARG A 26 9.36 10.34 0.29
CA ARG A 26 9.76 11.73 0.06
C ARG A 26 10.69 12.28 1.15
N HIS A 27 10.55 11.80 2.36
CA HIS A 27 11.34 12.24 3.51
C HIS A 27 11.91 11.04 4.24
N ARG A 28 13.07 11.24 4.86
CA ARG A 28 13.63 10.28 5.79
C ARG A 28 12.86 10.35 7.11
N VAL A 29 12.45 9.20 7.61
CA VAL A 29 11.71 9.06 8.87
C VAL A 29 12.64 8.37 9.87
N PRO A 30 12.91 8.98 11.03
CA PRO A 30 13.73 8.34 12.07
C PRO A 30 13.02 7.10 12.62
N ALA A 31 13.79 6.05 12.89
CA ALA A 31 13.26 4.83 13.49
C ALA A 31 13.08 5.05 15.01
N PRO A 32 11.94 4.59 15.58
CA PRO A 32 11.78 4.54 17.02
C PRO A 32 12.78 3.59 17.67
N SER A 33 13.02 3.75 18.98
CA SER A 33 13.91 2.86 19.74
C SER A 33 13.47 1.39 19.58
N GLY A 34 14.42 0.51 19.31
CA GLY A 34 14.20 -0.93 19.16
C GLY A 34 13.61 -1.37 17.83
N VAL A 35 13.40 -0.45 16.88
CA VAL A 35 12.92 -0.75 15.53
C VAL A 35 13.97 -0.30 14.52
N MET A 36 14.18 -1.08 13.48
CA MET A 36 15.16 -0.77 12.44
C MET A 36 14.48 -0.70 11.07
N TRP A 37 14.76 0.38 10.33
CA TRP A 37 14.49 0.52 8.91
C TRP A 37 15.51 1.46 8.27
N GLU A 38 15.76 1.29 7.00
CA GLU A 38 16.71 2.09 6.24
C GLU A 38 16.03 2.78 5.06
N TRP A 39 16.25 4.09 4.92
CA TRP A 39 15.80 4.81 3.74
C TRP A 39 16.74 4.56 2.56
N GLN A 40 16.16 4.26 1.39
CA GLN A 40 16.88 4.11 0.14
C GLN A 40 16.08 4.73 -1.01
N PRO A 41 16.72 5.10 -2.15
CA PRO A 41 16.02 5.48 -3.38
C PRO A 41 15.06 4.36 -3.83
N LEU A 42 13.99 4.72 -4.55
CA LEU A 42 12.96 3.77 -4.97
C LEU A 42 13.55 2.60 -5.77
N GLU A 43 14.42 2.88 -6.72
CA GLU A 43 15.07 1.86 -7.55
C GLU A 43 15.86 0.84 -6.72
N ALA A 44 16.53 1.30 -5.67
CA ALA A 44 17.26 0.39 -4.77
C ALA A 44 16.31 -0.47 -3.94
N VAL A 45 15.17 0.10 -3.50
CA VAL A 45 14.12 -0.65 -2.78
C VAL A 45 13.53 -1.71 -3.71
N LEU A 46 13.20 -1.36 -4.96
CA LEU A 46 12.68 -2.31 -5.96
C LEU A 46 13.63 -3.48 -6.18
N ALA A 47 14.92 -3.19 -6.44
CA ALA A 47 15.91 -4.21 -6.77
C ALA A 47 16.26 -5.15 -5.59
N LYS A 48 16.10 -4.69 -4.35
CA LYS A 48 16.50 -5.45 -3.15
C LYS A 48 15.35 -6.19 -2.48
N SER A 49 14.10 -5.76 -2.68
CA SER A 49 12.94 -6.29 -1.96
C SER A 49 12.58 -7.70 -2.40
N ASP A 50 12.30 -8.56 -1.42
CA ASP A 50 11.61 -9.84 -1.63
C ASP A 50 10.08 -9.64 -1.54
N PHE A 51 9.64 -8.69 -0.70
CA PHE A 51 8.26 -8.23 -0.59
C PHE A 51 8.23 -6.72 -0.70
N LEU A 52 7.58 -6.19 -1.73
CA LEU A 52 7.37 -4.76 -1.93
C LEU A 52 5.96 -4.39 -1.50
N SER A 53 5.80 -3.64 -0.41
CA SER A 53 4.50 -3.20 0.07
C SER A 53 4.30 -1.70 -0.11
N LEU A 54 3.13 -1.31 -0.63
CA LEU A 54 2.79 0.07 -0.97
C LEU A 54 1.91 0.70 0.11
N HIS A 55 2.35 1.85 0.64
CA HIS A 55 1.67 2.62 1.71
C HIS A 55 1.66 4.12 1.41
N VAL A 56 1.59 4.48 0.14
CA VAL A 56 1.50 5.86 -0.33
C VAL A 56 0.05 6.27 -0.60
N PRO A 57 -0.34 7.53 -0.41
CA PRO A 57 -1.62 8.03 -0.89
C PRO A 57 -1.63 8.09 -2.42
N LEU A 58 -2.80 8.04 -3.03
CA LEU A 58 -2.95 8.35 -4.46
C LEU A 58 -2.91 9.86 -4.66
N THR A 59 -1.97 10.30 -5.47
CA THR A 59 -1.76 11.68 -5.92
C THR A 59 -1.31 11.65 -7.37
N ASP A 60 -1.22 12.81 -8.04
CA ASP A 60 -0.70 12.87 -9.41
C ASP A 60 0.73 12.30 -9.52
N THR A 61 1.54 12.44 -8.47
CA THR A 61 2.93 11.93 -8.45
C THR A 61 3.05 10.46 -8.04
N THR A 62 1.99 9.85 -7.54
CA THR A 62 1.98 8.43 -7.14
C THR A 62 1.05 7.58 -8.01
N ARG A 63 0.31 8.19 -8.92
CA ARG A 63 -0.42 7.46 -9.97
C ARG A 63 0.58 6.72 -10.84
N HIS A 64 0.35 5.42 -11.01
CA HIS A 64 1.24 4.51 -11.76
C HIS A 64 2.71 4.62 -11.33
N LEU A 65 2.93 4.86 -10.01
CA LEU A 65 4.26 4.86 -9.41
C LEU A 65 5.00 3.54 -9.66
N ILE A 66 4.25 2.45 -9.72
CA ILE A 66 4.75 1.13 -10.11
C ILE A 66 4.17 0.79 -11.48
N GLY A 67 4.94 1.08 -12.51
CA GLY A 67 4.64 0.76 -13.89
C GLY A 67 5.56 -0.34 -14.42
N ARG A 68 5.55 -0.50 -15.75
CA ARG A 68 6.36 -1.51 -16.44
C ARG A 68 7.84 -1.44 -16.08
N ARG A 69 8.42 -0.22 -16.05
CA ARG A 69 9.83 -0.01 -15.72
C ARG A 69 10.13 -0.48 -14.30
N GLU A 70 9.33 -0.09 -13.34
CA GLU A 70 9.50 -0.40 -11.92
C GLU A 70 9.37 -1.91 -11.67
N LEU A 71 8.41 -2.57 -12.31
CA LEU A 71 8.24 -4.03 -12.25
C LEU A 71 9.46 -4.78 -12.78
N THR A 72 10.11 -4.29 -13.84
CA THR A 72 11.35 -4.91 -14.37
C THR A 72 12.58 -4.73 -13.47
N LEU A 73 12.56 -3.78 -12.53
CA LEU A 73 13.61 -3.59 -11.55
C LEU A 73 13.49 -4.52 -10.33
N MET A 74 12.33 -5.15 -10.15
CA MET A 74 12.11 -6.07 -9.04
C MET A 74 12.78 -7.42 -9.29
N LYS A 75 13.01 -8.17 -8.21
CA LYS A 75 13.51 -9.54 -8.34
C LYS A 75 12.44 -10.45 -8.97
N PRO A 76 12.81 -11.43 -9.80
CA PRO A 76 11.85 -12.43 -10.31
C PRO A 76 11.16 -13.24 -9.20
N THR A 77 11.75 -13.29 -8.02
CA THR A 77 11.19 -13.96 -6.83
C THR A 77 10.37 -13.04 -5.94
N ALA A 78 10.26 -11.76 -6.27
CA ALA A 78 9.59 -10.77 -5.43
C ALA A 78 8.06 -10.85 -5.54
N TYR A 79 7.40 -10.46 -4.45
CA TYR A 79 5.95 -10.26 -4.36
C TYR A 79 5.62 -8.79 -4.17
N LEU A 80 4.66 -8.29 -4.96
CA LEU A 80 4.13 -6.92 -4.85
C LEU A 80 2.83 -6.91 -4.05
N ILE A 81 2.77 -6.11 -2.99
CA ILE A 81 1.60 -6.01 -2.12
C ILE A 81 1.02 -4.59 -2.21
N ASN A 82 -0.25 -4.48 -2.58
CA ASN A 82 -0.95 -3.20 -2.60
C ASN A 82 -2.22 -3.22 -1.73
N THR A 83 -2.14 -2.53 -0.60
CA THR A 83 -3.26 -2.25 0.30
C THR A 83 -3.50 -0.74 0.44
N SER A 84 -2.97 0.05 -0.51
CA SER A 84 -3.08 1.51 -0.49
C SER A 84 -4.21 2.01 -1.40
N ARG A 85 -3.95 2.18 -2.69
CA ARG A 85 -4.94 2.55 -3.73
C ARG A 85 -4.55 1.87 -5.04
N GLY A 86 -5.54 1.34 -5.78
CA GLY A 86 -5.34 0.62 -7.03
C GLY A 86 -4.48 1.38 -8.04
N PRO A 87 -4.83 2.63 -8.40
CA PRO A 87 -4.10 3.40 -9.41
C PRO A 87 -2.66 3.80 -9.04
N VAL A 88 -2.13 3.38 -7.89
CA VAL A 88 -0.68 3.49 -7.60
C VAL A 88 0.13 2.52 -8.46
N ILE A 89 -0.50 1.46 -8.92
CA ILE A 89 0.07 0.50 -9.87
C ILE A 89 -0.61 0.71 -11.23
N ASP A 90 0.14 0.63 -12.32
CA ASP A 90 -0.39 0.39 -13.66
C ASP A 90 -0.82 -1.08 -13.74
N GLU A 91 -2.14 -1.32 -13.64
CA GLU A 91 -2.70 -2.66 -13.54
C GLU A 91 -2.48 -3.48 -14.81
N VAL A 92 -2.46 -2.83 -15.99
CA VAL A 92 -2.16 -3.49 -17.27
C VAL A 92 -0.70 -3.95 -17.31
N ALA A 93 0.21 -3.11 -16.85
CA ALA A 93 1.62 -3.47 -16.74
C ALA A 93 1.83 -4.60 -15.72
N LEU A 94 1.10 -4.58 -14.59
CA LEU A 94 1.16 -5.63 -13.57
C LEU A 94 0.70 -6.99 -14.12
N VAL A 95 -0.45 -7.05 -14.81
CA VAL A 95 -0.95 -8.29 -15.45
C VAL A 95 0.13 -8.85 -16.38
N SER A 96 0.67 -8.02 -17.27
CA SER A 96 1.72 -8.45 -18.21
C SER A 96 2.98 -8.96 -17.50
N ALA A 97 3.40 -8.33 -16.39
CA ALA A 97 4.56 -8.74 -15.62
C ALA A 97 4.35 -10.08 -14.88
N LEU A 98 3.14 -10.32 -14.40
CA LEU A 98 2.76 -11.56 -13.73
C LEU A 98 2.62 -12.74 -14.71
N GLU A 99 2.03 -12.51 -15.89
CA GLU A 99 1.97 -13.50 -16.97
C GLU A 99 3.36 -13.89 -17.46
N ALA A 100 4.25 -12.91 -17.61
CA ALA A 100 5.63 -13.12 -18.04
C ALA A 100 6.56 -13.61 -16.90
N GLN A 101 6.02 -13.80 -15.67
CA GLN A 101 6.81 -14.15 -14.49
C GLN A 101 7.99 -13.20 -14.21
N THR A 102 7.86 -11.93 -14.57
CA THR A 102 8.82 -10.88 -14.26
C THR A 102 8.96 -10.70 -12.74
N ILE A 103 7.86 -10.90 -12.00
CA ILE A 103 7.82 -11.04 -10.54
C ILE A 103 7.06 -12.32 -10.17
N ALA A 104 7.28 -12.83 -8.97
CA ALA A 104 6.70 -14.10 -8.53
C ALA A 104 5.19 -14.03 -8.33
N GLY A 105 4.66 -12.91 -7.85
CA GLY A 105 3.24 -12.78 -7.60
C GLY A 105 2.84 -11.44 -7.02
N ALA A 106 1.54 -11.27 -6.75
CA ALA A 106 1.00 -10.08 -6.13
C ALA A 106 -0.11 -10.38 -5.11
N GLY A 107 -0.24 -9.51 -4.09
CA GLY A 107 -1.37 -9.47 -3.17
C GLY A 107 -2.04 -8.10 -3.24
N LEU A 108 -3.30 -8.07 -3.67
CA LEU A 108 -4.03 -6.84 -3.95
C LEU A 108 -5.31 -6.78 -3.12
N ASP A 109 -5.48 -5.71 -2.35
CA ASP A 109 -6.74 -5.38 -1.64
C ASP A 109 -7.47 -4.23 -2.33
N VAL A 110 -6.87 -3.64 -3.37
CA VAL A 110 -7.36 -2.46 -4.09
C VAL A 110 -7.06 -2.59 -5.58
N TYR A 111 -7.93 -2.03 -6.43
CA TYR A 111 -7.89 -2.15 -7.88
C TYR A 111 -8.00 -0.79 -8.56
N GLU A 112 -7.57 -0.71 -9.81
CA GLU A 112 -7.56 0.54 -10.56
C GLU A 112 -8.96 1.07 -10.84
N GLN A 113 -9.94 0.18 -11.04
CA GLN A 113 -11.32 0.50 -11.41
C GLN A 113 -12.35 -0.10 -10.44
N GLU A 114 -12.11 0.00 -9.13
CA GLU A 114 -13.07 -0.52 -8.13
C GLU A 114 -14.52 -0.09 -8.42
N PRO A 115 -15.50 -0.98 -8.22
CA PRO A 115 -15.41 -2.31 -7.62
C PRO A 115 -15.02 -3.43 -8.61
N MET A 116 -14.75 -3.10 -9.86
CA MET A 116 -14.36 -4.09 -10.87
C MET A 116 -12.91 -4.53 -10.69
N VAL A 117 -12.67 -5.82 -10.88
CA VAL A 117 -11.34 -6.42 -10.95
C VAL A 117 -11.12 -6.88 -12.39
N SER A 118 -9.95 -6.60 -12.95
CA SER A 118 -9.69 -6.99 -14.34
C SER A 118 -9.68 -8.52 -14.49
N ALA A 119 -10.23 -8.99 -15.60
CA ALA A 119 -10.26 -10.42 -15.91
C ALA A 119 -8.85 -11.02 -15.98
N GLY A 120 -7.86 -10.22 -16.41
CA GLY A 120 -6.46 -10.61 -16.42
C GLY A 120 -5.94 -10.99 -15.03
N LEU A 121 -6.24 -10.20 -13.99
CA LEU A 121 -5.84 -10.53 -12.61
C LEU A 121 -6.57 -11.77 -12.08
N ILE A 122 -7.88 -11.90 -12.36
CA ILE A 122 -8.69 -13.03 -11.88
C ILE A 122 -8.18 -14.36 -12.44
N ALA A 123 -7.66 -14.36 -13.65
CA ALA A 123 -7.18 -15.56 -14.33
C ALA A 123 -5.80 -16.05 -13.84
N LEU A 124 -5.07 -15.23 -13.10
CA LEU A 124 -3.69 -15.52 -12.69
C LEU A 124 -3.63 -16.33 -11.39
N PRO A 125 -2.92 -17.48 -11.38
CA PRO A 125 -2.80 -18.32 -10.18
C PRO A 125 -1.82 -17.78 -9.12
N ASN A 126 -0.99 -16.81 -9.51
CA ASN A 126 0.04 -16.21 -8.65
C ASN A 126 -0.40 -14.84 -8.06
N VAL A 127 -1.71 -14.61 -7.98
CA VAL A 127 -2.29 -13.38 -7.40
C VAL A 127 -3.27 -13.73 -6.29
N VAL A 128 -3.18 -13.02 -5.17
CA VAL A 128 -4.18 -13.02 -4.10
C VAL A 128 -5.00 -11.75 -4.21
N LEU A 129 -6.32 -11.89 -4.36
CA LEU A 129 -7.27 -10.79 -4.53
C LEU A 129 -8.20 -10.70 -3.32
N LEU A 130 -8.29 -9.52 -2.70
CA LEU A 130 -9.16 -9.22 -1.58
C LEU A 130 -10.11 -8.06 -1.93
N PRO A 131 -11.35 -8.01 -1.39
CA PRO A 131 -12.35 -7.01 -1.76
C PRO A 131 -12.27 -5.74 -0.88
N HIS A 132 -11.12 -5.07 -0.84
CA HIS A 132 -10.87 -3.83 -0.09
C HIS A 132 -11.18 -3.97 1.42
N LEU A 133 -10.50 -4.91 2.07
CA LEU A 133 -10.73 -5.31 3.47
C LEU A 133 -9.88 -4.54 4.49
N GLY A 134 -9.00 -3.64 4.09
CA GLY A 134 -8.05 -2.96 4.97
C GLY A 134 -8.65 -2.26 6.19
N SER A 135 -9.92 -1.88 6.15
CA SER A 135 -10.67 -1.30 7.28
C SER A 135 -11.94 -2.07 7.63
N ALA A 136 -12.08 -3.35 7.26
CA ALA A 136 -13.33 -4.09 7.32
C ALA A 136 -13.57 -4.87 8.62
N THR A 137 -12.84 -4.61 9.69
CA THR A 137 -13.20 -5.16 11.01
C THR A 137 -14.39 -4.40 11.60
N LEU A 138 -15.20 -5.07 12.41
CA LEU A 138 -16.35 -4.46 13.06
C LEU A 138 -15.97 -3.23 13.89
N GLU A 139 -14.90 -3.35 14.69
CA GLU A 139 -14.39 -2.27 15.54
C GLU A 139 -13.96 -1.06 14.73
N THR A 140 -13.25 -1.28 13.61
CA THR A 140 -12.82 -0.19 12.73
C THR A 140 -14.01 0.51 12.08
N ARG A 141 -14.98 -0.24 11.56
CA ARG A 141 -16.19 0.31 10.93
C ARG A 141 -17.03 1.10 11.93
N VAL A 142 -17.24 0.59 13.13
CA VAL A 142 -17.95 1.29 14.22
C VAL A 142 -17.19 2.58 14.57
N ARG A 143 -15.87 2.52 14.74
CA ARG A 143 -15.06 3.70 15.06
C ARG A 143 -15.13 4.77 13.97
N MET A 144 -15.10 4.39 12.70
CA MET A 144 -15.27 5.32 11.58
C MET A 144 -16.63 6.03 11.66
N GLY A 145 -17.72 5.30 11.93
CA GLY A 145 -19.05 5.87 12.14
C GLY A 145 -19.10 6.85 13.32
N LEU A 146 -18.52 6.50 14.46
CA LEU A 146 -18.45 7.39 15.63
C LEU A 146 -17.68 8.67 15.34
N ILE A 147 -16.54 8.60 14.65
CA ILE A 147 -15.78 9.78 14.22
C ILE A 147 -16.63 10.70 13.33
N CYS A 148 -17.42 10.15 12.42
CA CYS A 148 -18.33 10.94 11.60
C CYS A 148 -19.39 11.65 12.46
N LEU A 149 -20.02 10.94 13.40
CA LEU A 149 -21.00 11.51 14.33
C LEU A 149 -20.41 12.64 15.19
N ASP A 150 -19.21 12.42 15.74
CA ASP A 150 -18.49 13.43 16.52
C ASP A 150 -18.21 14.71 15.72
N ASN A 151 -17.79 14.57 14.46
CA ASN A 151 -17.55 15.72 13.60
C ASN A 151 -18.86 16.46 13.27
N ILE A 152 -19.94 15.74 12.98
CA ILE A 152 -21.27 16.33 12.74
C ILE A 152 -21.75 17.09 13.99
N ALA A 153 -21.68 16.47 15.17
CA ALA A 153 -22.08 17.09 16.42
C ALA A 153 -21.23 18.33 16.75
N ALA A 154 -19.94 18.31 16.46
CA ALA A 154 -19.08 19.48 16.63
C ALA A 154 -19.55 20.64 15.75
N VAL A 155 -19.76 20.40 14.45
CA VAL A 155 -20.18 21.43 13.50
C VAL A 155 -21.56 21.99 13.85
N LEU A 156 -22.53 21.14 14.17
CA LEU A 156 -23.88 21.56 14.59
C LEU A 156 -23.83 22.35 15.91
N GLY A 157 -22.87 22.07 16.80
CA GLY A 157 -22.63 22.82 18.03
C GLY A 157 -21.77 24.08 17.85
N GLY A 158 -21.51 24.54 16.63
CA GLY A 158 -20.71 25.73 16.33
C GLY A 158 -19.20 25.58 16.54
N ARG A 159 -18.70 24.34 16.68
CA ARG A 159 -17.26 24.02 16.84
C ARG A 159 -16.68 23.48 15.54
N PRO A 160 -15.41 23.67 15.26
CA PRO A 160 -14.77 23.08 14.08
C PRO A 160 -14.73 21.54 14.20
N ALA A 161 -14.88 20.86 13.06
CA ALA A 161 -14.66 19.41 12.98
C ALA A 161 -13.21 19.06 13.32
N SER A 162 -13.00 18.04 14.15
CA SER A 162 -11.66 17.61 14.62
C SER A 162 -10.81 16.95 13.52
N ASN A 163 -11.46 16.42 12.49
CA ASN A 163 -10.81 15.64 11.42
C ASN A 163 -10.90 16.35 10.06
N ARG A 164 -10.77 17.66 10.03
CA ARG A 164 -10.72 18.42 8.77
C ARG A 164 -9.53 18.01 7.91
N VAL A 165 -9.72 17.93 6.59
CA VAL A 165 -8.69 17.55 5.61
C VAL A 165 -8.28 18.70 4.69
N ASN A 166 -8.92 19.88 4.83
CA ASN A 166 -8.70 21.12 4.10
C ASN A 166 -8.81 22.34 5.01
#